data_e7dda00bb95f3d3d7682dfd4bf0a0159
#
_entry.id   e7dda00bb95f3d3d7682dfd4bf0a0159
#
_cell.length_a   1.000
_cell.length_b   1.000
_cell.length_c   1.000
_cell.angle_alpha   90.00
_cell.angle_beta   90.00
_cell.angle_gamma   90.00
#
_symmetry.space_group_name_H-M   'P 1'
#
loop_
_entity.id
_entity.type
_entity.pdbx_description
1 polymer ?
#
loop_
_entity_poly.entity_id
_entity_poly.type
_entity_poly.pdbx_seq_one_letter_code
_entity_poly.pdbx_strand_id
1 'polypeptide(L)'
;MAKSPPARDELLKALDETLRKVSAQSVLLNDTVAKLVGANPTDLECLDLLGLGGATTAGKLAAHTGLTTGATTAVIDRLERAGFARRLRSTEDRRSVLVEALPERLRQIEALYQPLAVAVARLNEEYGDRQLAVIVDYLSRAVTLAAEHVVYLQTQPPLESAAPVRRPRRRRGTAARPAARGSQDMRE
;
A
#
# COMPACT_ATOMS: atom_id res chain seq x y z
N MET A 1 -11.62 35.36 -20.95
CA MET A 1 -12.92 35.00 -20.35
C MET A 1 -12.62 34.16 -19.12
N ALA A 2 -12.86 34.66 -17.92
CA ALA A 2 -12.70 33.88 -16.69
C ALA A 2 -13.77 32.76 -16.68
N LYS A 3 -13.30 31.51 -16.56
CA LYS A 3 -14.18 30.35 -16.47
C LYS A 3 -14.95 30.44 -15.15
N SER A 4 -16.28 30.37 -15.18
CA SER A 4 -17.07 30.29 -13.92
C SER A 4 -16.54 29.24 -13.01
N PRO A 5 -16.51 29.47 -11.67
CA PRO A 5 -16.07 28.45 -10.74
C PRO A 5 -16.94 27.19 -10.92
N PRO A 6 -16.34 25.98 -10.81
CA PRO A 6 -17.09 24.75 -10.97
C PRO A 6 -18.19 24.63 -9.91
N ALA A 7 -19.30 23.98 -10.24
CA ALA A 7 -20.38 23.72 -9.30
C ALA A 7 -19.87 22.85 -8.13
N ARG A 8 -20.50 23.02 -6.96
CA ARG A 8 -20.10 22.27 -5.73
C ARG A 8 -20.02 20.76 -5.96
N ASP A 9 -20.97 20.19 -6.70
CA ASP A 9 -21.01 18.75 -6.97
C ASP A 9 -19.84 18.28 -7.87
N GLU A 10 -19.45 19.10 -8.83
CA GLU A 10 -18.26 18.84 -9.65
C GLU A 10 -16.97 18.87 -8.81
N LEU A 11 -16.87 19.81 -7.87
CA LEU A 11 -15.73 19.89 -6.95
C LEU A 11 -15.66 18.68 -6.03
N LEU A 12 -16.79 18.23 -5.46
CA LEU A 12 -16.84 17.07 -4.58
C LEU A 12 -16.43 15.79 -5.34
N LYS A 13 -16.92 15.62 -6.57
CA LYS A 13 -16.54 14.50 -7.42
C LYS A 13 -15.05 14.53 -7.77
N ALA A 14 -14.53 15.68 -8.17
CA ALA A 14 -13.11 15.84 -8.48
C ALA A 14 -12.23 15.57 -7.25
N LEU A 15 -12.66 15.99 -6.06
CA LEU A 15 -11.96 15.73 -4.80
C LEU A 15 -11.89 14.22 -4.50
N ASP A 16 -13.03 13.50 -4.58
CA ASP A 16 -13.09 12.05 -4.38
C ASP A 16 -12.18 11.31 -5.35
N GLU A 17 -12.26 11.63 -6.65
CA GLU A 17 -11.39 11.03 -7.67
C GLU A 17 -9.91 11.32 -7.42
N THR A 18 -9.58 12.54 -6.97
CA THR A 18 -8.19 12.94 -6.70
C THR A 18 -7.64 12.21 -5.48
N LEU A 19 -8.41 12.10 -4.40
CA LEU A 19 -8.01 11.34 -3.20
C LEU A 19 -7.76 9.86 -3.52
N ARG A 20 -8.60 9.25 -4.34
CA ARG A 20 -8.39 7.87 -4.82
C ARG A 20 -7.08 7.72 -5.61
N LYS A 21 -6.79 8.69 -6.49
CA LYS A 21 -5.53 8.70 -7.27
C LYS A 21 -4.32 8.86 -6.37
N VAL A 22 -4.36 9.77 -5.39
CA VAL A 22 -3.29 9.96 -4.41
C VAL A 22 -3.05 8.67 -3.63
N SER A 23 -4.10 8.03 -3.12
CA SER A 23 -4.00 6.75 -2.42
C SER A 23 -3.35 5.66 -3.28
N ALA A 24 -3.81 5.50 -4.53
CA ALA A 24 -3.25 4.50 -5.45
C ALA A 24 -1.77 4.77 -5.78
N GLN A 25 -1.37 6.03 -5.98
CA GLN A 25 0.01 6.41 -6.24
C GLN A 25 0.91 6.21 -5.01
N SER A 26 0.40 6.46 -3.80
CA SER A 26 1.13 6.22 -2.56
C SER A 26 1.44 4.72 -2.38
N VAL A 27 0.46 3.85 -2.65
CA VAL A 27 0.68 2.39 -2.60
C VAL A 27 1.74 1.96 -3.62
N LEU A 28 1.68 2.45 -4.85
CA LEU A 28 2.65 2.12 -5.91
C LEU A 28 4.06 2.64 -5.56
N LEU A 29 4.15 3.85 -5.03
CA LEU A 29 5.42 4.44 -4.59
C LEU A 29 6.07 3.59 -3.50
N ASN A 30 5.31 3.25 -2.46
CA ASN A 30 5.81 2.44 -1.34
C ASN A 30 6.21 1.04 -1.78
N ASP A 31 5.45 0.39 -2.68
CA ASP A 31 5.82 -0.91 -3.26
C ASP A 31 7.13 -0.81 -4.06
N THR A 32 7.30 0.28 -4.82
CA THR A 32 8.51 0.52 -5.62
C THR A 32 9.72 0.74 -4.72
N VAL A 33 9.61 1.58 -3.70
CA VAL A 33 10.70 1.83 -2.74
C VAL A 33 11.04 0.54 -1.97
N ALA A 34 10.05 -0.19 -1.50
CA ALA A 34 10.26 -1.46 -0.80
C ALA A 34 11.10 -2.44 -1.65
N LYS A 35 10.77 -2.58 -2.94
CA LYS A 35 11.55 -3.42 -3.89
C LYS A 35 12.98 -2.94 -4.04
N LEU A 36 13.21 -1.63 -4.12
CA LEU A 36 14.56 -1.06 -4.27
C LEU A 36 15.45 -1.33 -3.06
N VAL A 37 14.87 -1.34 -1.86
CA VAL A 37 15.64 -1.60 -0.62
C VAL A 37 15.63 -3.08 -0.20
N GLY A 38 14.99 -3.96 -0.98
CA GLY A 38 14.92 -5.39 -0.68
C GLY A 38 13.99 -5.73 0.49
N ALA A 39 13.01 -4.89 0.76
CA ALA A 39 11.96 -5.07 1.76
C ALA A 39 10.61 -5.36 1.09
N ASN A 40 9.57 -5.61 1.87
CA ASN A 40 8.21 -5.61 1.38
C ASN A 40 7.46 -4.35 1.88
N PRO A 41 6.29 -4.01 1.31
CA PRO A 41 5.55 -2.81 1.71
C PRO A 41 5.22 -2.74 3.21
N THR A 42 4.86 -3.85 3.83
CA THR A 42 4.58 -3.92 5.28
C THR A 42 5.82 -3.65 6.13
N ASP A 43 6.99 -4.13 5.68
CA ASP A 43 8.26 -3.86 6.35
C ASP A 43 8.60 -2.36 6.29
N LEU A 44 8.36 -1.73 5.13
CA LEU A 44 8.58 -0.30 4.93
C LEU A 44 7.64 0.54 5.80
N GLU A 45 6.36 0.18 5.90
CA GLU A 45 5.39 0.83 6.78
C GLU A 45 5.81 0.76 8.25
N CYS A 46 6.29 -0.40 8.70
CA CYS A 46 6.82 -0.53 10.05
C CYS A 46 8.08 0.33 10.27
N LEU A 47 8.96 0.46 9.27
CA LEU A 47 10.13 1.32 9.34
C LEU A 47 9.76 2.81 9.42
N ASP A 48 8.76 3.26 8.67
CA ASP A 48 8.23 4.62 8.75
C ASP A 48 7.73 4.94 10.17
N LEU A 49 6.95 4.04 10.76
CA LEU A 49 6.46 4.19 12.13
C LEU A 49 7.60 4.26 13.15
N LEU A 50 8.64 3.43 12.98
CA LEU A 50 9.83 3.45 13.83
C LEU A 50 10.66 4.73 13.62
N GLY A 51 10.70 5.26 12.41
CA GLY A 51 11.39 6.51 12.09
C GLY A 51 10.70 7.71 12.71
N LEU A 52 9.37 7.79 12.64
CA LEU A 52 8.56 8.87 13.18
C LEU A 52 8.43 8.84 14.71
N GLY A 53 8.22 7.64 15.27
CA GLY A 53 7.91 7.44 16.68
C GLY A 53 9.10 7.04 17.55
N GLY A 54 10.25 6.76 16.96
CA GLY A 54 11.42 6.23 17.67
C GLY A 54 11.23 4.79 18.14
N ALA A 55 12.05 4.37 19.11
CA ALA A 55 11.99 3.03 19.65
C ALA A 55 10.61 2.73 20.29
N THR A 56 10.00 1.62 19.90
CA THR A 56 8.67 1.23 20.38
C THR A 56 8.55 -0.27 20.61
N THR A 57 7.50 -0.71 21.31
CA THR A 57 7.26 -2.14 21.55
C THR A 57 6.58 -2.81 20.34
N ALA A 58 6.77 -4.12 20.18
CA ALA A 58 6.06 -4.90 19.16
C ALA A 58 4.53 -4.77 19.26
N GLY A 59 3.99 -4.66 20.49
CA GLY A 59 2.56 -4.45 20.71
C GLY A 59 2.05 -3.09 20.18
N LYS A 60 2.80 -2.01 20.41
CA LYS A 60 2.46 -0.69 19.85
C LYS A 60 2.57 -0.70 18.33
N LEU A 61 3.59 -1.34 17.77
CA LEU A 61 3.75 -1.48 16.32
C LEU A 61 2.58 -2.26 15.71
N ALA A 62 2.16 -3.36 16.35
CA ALA A 62 0.98 -4.13 15.95
C ALA A 62 -0.30 -3.28 15.93
N ALA A 63 -0.50 -2.49 16.98
CA ALA A 63 -1.68 -1.62 17.10
C ALA A 63 -1.75 -0.55 16.00
N HIS A 64 -0.60 0.00 15.56
CA HIS A 64 -0.55 1.00 14.48
C HIS A 64 -0.73 0.39 13.09
N THR A 65 -0.17 -0.81 12.86
CA THR A 65 -0.22 -1.47 11.55
C THR A 65 -1.46 -2.33 11.34
N GLY A 66 -2.22 -2.61 12.38
CA GLY A 66 -3.33 -3.56 12.34
C GLY A 66 -2.90 -5.03 12.19
N LEU A 67 -1.61 -5.33 12.35
CA LEU A 67 -1.07 -6.67 12.25
C LEU A 67 -1.35 -7.48 13.53
N THR A 68 -1.45 -8.81 13.37
CA THR A 68 -1.44 -9.71 14.52
C THR A 68 -0.07 -9.72 15.21
N THR A 69 0.00 -10.07 16.48
CA THR A 69 1.27 -10.19 17.24
C THR A 69 2.29 -11.09 16.53
N GLY A 70 1.83 -12.22 15.98
CA GLY A 70 2.70 -13.13 15.23
C GLY A 70 3.24 -12.53 13.94
N ALA A 71 2.39 -11.83 13.17
CA ALA A 71 2.80 -11.14 11.95
C ALA A 71 3.79 -10.00 12.25
N THR A 72 3.54 -9.22 13.31
CA THR A 72 4.46 -8.15 13.75
C THR A 72 5.81 -8.71 14.16
N THR A 73 5.84 -9.83 14.90
CA THR A 73 7.10 -10.49 15.25
C THR A 73 7.87 -10.93 14.01
N ALA A 74 7.19 -11.51 13.01
CA ALA A 74 7.81 -11.92 11.76
C ALA A 74 8.36 -10.72 10.94
N VAL A 75 7.66 -9.56 10.94
CA VAL A 75 8.16 -8.31 10.36
C VAL A 75 9.44 -7.88 11.06
N ILE A 76 9.44 -7.80 12.39
CA ILE A 76 10.59 -7.38 13.18
C ILE A 76 11.79 -8.29 12.92
N ASP A 77 11.59 -9.60 12.87
CA ASP A 77 12.64 -10.59 12.59
C ASP A 77 13.24 -10.41 11.18
N ARG A 78 12.42 -10.05 10.19
CA ARG A 78 12.91 -9.73 8.83
C ARG A 78 13.72 -8.44 8.82
N LEU A 79 13.20 -7.38 9.47
CA LEU A 79 13.89 -6.10 9.56
C LEU A 79 15.24 -6.22 10.27
N GLU A 80 15.35 -7.03 11.34
CA GLU A 80 16.62 -7.29 12.01
C GLU A 80 17.59 -8.06 11.10
N ARG A 81 17.13 -9.14 10.46
CA ARG A 81 17.96 -9.92 9.53
C ARG A 81 18.48 -9.09 8.34
N ALA A 82 17.66 -8.16 7.86
CA ALA A 82 18.02 -7.25 6.78
C ALA A 82 18.85 -6.03 7.24
N GLY A 83 19.06 -5.88 8.56
CA GLY A 83 19.85 -4.77 9.13
C GLY A 83 19.12 -3.42 9.05
N PHE A 84 17.81 -3.40 9.07
CA PHE A 84 17.00 -2.18 9.11
C PHE A 84 16.60 -1.76 10.51
N ALA A 85 16.46 -2.72 11.42
CA ALA A 85 16.07 -2.49 12.80
C ALA A 85 16.89 -3.34 13.76
N ARG A 86 16.81 -3.03 15.04
CA ARG A 86 17.36 -3.84 16.13
C ARG A 86 16.44 -3.86 17.34
N ARG A 87 16.53 -4.94 18.12
CA ARG A 87 15.88 -5.03 19.43
C ARG A 87 16.77 -4.44 20.52
N LEU A 88 16.14 -3.69 21.43
CA LEU A 88 16.77 -3.10 22.59
C LEU A 88 16.02 -3.54 23.85
N ARG A 89 16.73 -3.66 24.98
CA ARG A 89 16.07 -3.78 26.28
C ARG A 89 15.62 -2.40 26.72
N SER A 90 14.37 -2.29 27.17
CA SER A 90 13.88 -1.04 27.77
C SER A 90 14.68 -0.73 29.05
N THR A 91 15.03 0.54 29.19
CA THR A 91 15.66 1.06 30.43
C THR A 91 14.63 1.32 31.54
N GLU A 92 13.37 1.52 31.17
CA GLU A 92 12.26 1.80 32.09
C GLU A 92 11.61 0.50 32.62
N ASP A 93 11.43 -0.49 31.74
CA ASP A 93 10.89 -1.80 32.09
C ASP A 93 11.76 -2.91 31.51
N ARG A 94 12.55 -3.55 32.37
CA ARG A 94 13.48 -4.64 31.99
C ARG A 94 12.78 -5.86 31.35
N ARG A 95 11.45 -5.98 31.46
CA ARG A 95 10.66 -7.04 30.84
C ARG A 95 10.22 -6.68 29.43
N SER A 96 10.34 -5.41 29.07
CA SER A 96 9.91 -4.89 27.78
C SER A 96 11.07 -4.85 26.77
N VAL A 97 10.80 -5.34 25.57
CA VAL A 97 11.71 -5.27 24.42
C VAL A 97 11.21 -4.17 23.50
N LEU A 98 12.09 -3.22 23.22
CA LEU A 98 11.85 -2.17 22.24
C LEU A 98 12.47 -2.57 20.92
N VAL A 99 11.90 -2.05 19.83
CA VAL A 99 12.43 -2.13 18.47
C VAL A 99 12.72 -0.72 18.01
N GLU A 100 13.88 -0.50 17.46
CA GLU A 100 14.23 0.77 16.82
C GLU A 100 14.75 0.53 15.40
N ALA A 101 14.48 1.47 14.50
CA ALA A 101 15.08 1.46 13.18
C ALA A 101 16.53 1.96 13.25
N LEU A 102 17.41 1.43 12.39
CA LEU A 102 18.79 1.89 12.30
C LEU A 102 18.86 3.20 11.50
N PRO A 103 19.38 4.31 12.08
CA PRO A 103 19.32 5.63 11.46
C PRO A 103 19.96 5.69 10.06
N GLU A 104 21.01 4.93 9.83
CA GLU A 104 21.66 4.89 8.51
C GLU A 104 20.77 4.30 7.43
N ARG A 105 19.99 3.27 7.78
CA ARG A 105 19.04 2.64 6.86
C ARG A 105 17.84 3.53 6.59
N LEU A 106 17.35 4.22 7.61
CA LEU A 106 16.30 5.24 7.43
C LEU A 106 16.77 6.33 6.46
N ARG A 107 17.99 6.87 6.62
CA ARG A 107 18.53 7.87 5.68
C ARG A 107 18.62 7.36 4.24
N GLN A 108 18.94 6.08 4.03
CA GLN A 108 18.95 5.48 2.68
C GLN A 108 17.56 5.44 2.06
N ILE A 109 16.54 5.11 2.86
CA ILE A 109 15.14 5.10 2.42
C ILE A 109 14.66 6.54 2.17
N GLU A 110 14.91 7.46 3.08
CA GLU A 110 14.58 8.89 2.94
C GLU A 110 15.16 9.50 1.67
N ALA A 111 16.40 9.13 1.31
CA ALA A 111 17.03 9.61 0.09
C ALA A 111 16.27 9.24 -1.19
N LEU A 112 15.52 8.14 -1.19
CA LEU A 112 14.67 7.74 -2.31
C LEU A 112 13.43 8.62 -2.44
N TYR A 113 12.93 9.18 -1.33
CA TYR A 113 11.78 10.11 -1.32
C TYR A 113 12.20 11.57 -1.52
N GLN A 114 13.48 11.89 -1.33
CA GLN A 114 13.98 13.27 -1.37
C GLN A 114 13.61 14.06 -2.64
N PRO A 115 13.72 13.50 -3.88
CA PRO A 115 13.30 14.22 -5.07
C PRO A 115 11.82 14.60 -5.07
N LEU A 116 10.95 13.72 -4.57
CA LEU A 116 9.53 13.98 -4.43
C LEU A 116 9.28 15.03 -3.35
N ALA A 117 9.96 14.95 -2.20
CA ALA A 117 9.84 15.92 -1.13
C ALA A 117 10.19 17.34 -1.60
N VAL A 118 11.25 17.49 -2.39
CA VAL A 118 11.63 18.77 -3.01
C VAL A 118 10.54 19.27 -3.97
N ALA A 119 9.98 18.39 -4.79
CA ALA A 119 8.91 18.76 -5.71
C ALA A 119 7.64 19.20 -4.97
N VAL A 120 7.27 18.49 -3.89
CA VAL A 120 6.13 18.85 -3.03
C VAL A 120 6.38 20.17 -2.29
N ALA A 121 7.59 20.40 -1.81
CA ALA A 121 7.93 21.68 -1.18
C ALA A 121 7.70 22.86 -2.14
N ARG A 122 8.13 22.75 -3.40
CA ARG A 122 7.86 23.78 -4.43
C ARG A 122 6.37 23.94 -4.72
N LEU A 123 5.62 22.84 -4.78
CA LEU A 123 4.18 22.91 -4.95
C LEU A 123 3.51 23.66 -3.78
N ASN A 124 3.99 23.44 -2.55
CA ASN A 124 3.45 24.12 -1.38
C ASN A 124 3.65 25.63 -1.41
N GLU A 125 4.71 26.15 -2.08
CA GLU A 125 4.96 27.57 -2.25
C GLU A 125 3.86 28.28 -3.09
N GLU A 126 3.09 27.53 -3.87
CA GLU A 126 1.96 28.08 -4.66
C GLU A 126 0.71 28.33 -3.80
N TYR A 127 0.68 27.84 -2.55
CA TYR A 127 -0.46 27.93 -1.64
C TYR A 127 -0.16 28.85 -0.47
N GLY A 128 -1.05 29.80 -0.21
CA GLY A 128 -0.95 30.63 1.00
C GLY A 128 -1.33 29.87 2.26
N ASP A 129 -0.88 30.36 3.43
CA ASP A 129 -1.06 29.72 4.73
C ASP A 129 -2.52 29.32 5.02
N ARG A 130 -3.48 30.17 4.66
CA ARG A 130 -4.91 29.87 4.86
C ARG A 130 -5.38 28.68 4.02
N GLN A 131 -4.86 28.53 2.80
CA GLN A 131 -5.19 27.41 1.93
C GLN A 131 -4.56 26.13 2.45
N LEU A 132 -3.30 26.19 2.86
CA LEU A 132 -2.61 25.07 3.50
C LEU A 132 -3.32 24.62 4.79
N ALA A 133 -3.77 25.56 5.63
CA ALA A 133 -4.52 25.24 6.83
C ALA A 133 -5.84 24.49 6.53
N VAL A 134 -6.58 24.88 5.49
CA VAL A 134 -7.79 24.17 5.06
C VAL A 134 -7.47 22.77 4.55
N ILE A 135 -6.40 22.64 3.76
CA ILE A 135 -5.95 21.34 3.25
C ILE A 135 -5.56 20.40 4.40
N VAL A 136 -4.79 20.90 5.36
CA VAL A 136 -4.37 20.14 6.55
C VAL A 136 -5.57 19.71 7.39
N ASP A 137 -6.52 20.62 7.68
CA ASP A 137 -7.75 20.28 8.42
C ASP A 137 -8.55 19.18 7.73
N TYR A 138 -8.81 19.36 6.43
CA TYR A 138 -9.56 18.38 5.64
C TYR A 138 -8.89 17.00 5.63
N LEU A 139 -7.60 16.94 5.33
CA LEU A 139 -6.86 15.68 5.24
C LEU A 139 -6.76 14.99 6.61
N SER A 140 -6.53 15.75 7.69
CA SER A 140 -6.47 15.21 9.05
C SER A 140 -7.79 14.56 9.45
N ARG A 141 -8.91 15.22 9.15
CA ARG A 141 -10.24 14.66 9.42
C ARG A 141 -10.54 13.44 8.54
N ALA A 142 -10.13 13.46 7.27
CA ALA A 142 -10.29 12.32 6.37
C ALA A 142 -9.50 11.10 6.86
N VAL A 143 -8.28 11.28 7.38
CA VAL A 143 -7.49 10.21 7.99
C VAL A 143 -8.20 9.62 9.21
N THR A 144 -8.76 10.46 10.09
CA THR A 144 -9.52 9.99 11.26
C THR A 144 -10.71 9.13 10.85
N LEU A 145 -11.51 9.61 9.89
CA LEU A 145 -12.67 8.87 9.38
C LEU A 145 -12.27 7.52 8.74
N ALA A 146 -11.15 7.50 8.01
CA ALA A 146 -10.64 6.26 7.42
C ALA A 146 -10.20 5.27 8.51
N ALA A 147 -9.50 5.73 9.56
CA ALA A 147 -9.08 4.89 10.67
C ALA A 147 -10.27 4.29 11.42
N GLU A 148 -11.30 5.10 11.73
CA GLU A 148 -12.55 4.63 12.34
C GLU A 148 -13.24 3.58 11.46
N HIS A 149 -13.26 3.79 10.16
CA HIS A 149 -13.85 2.83 9.22
C HIS A 149 -13.07 1.51 9.14
N VAL A 150 -11.75 1.54 9.25
CA VAL A 150 -10.92 0.31 9.35
C VAL A 150 -11.32 -0.50 10.58
N VAL A 151 -11.45 0.14 11.75
CA VAL A 151 -11.90 -0.52 12.98
C VAL A 151 -13.29 -1.14 12.78
N TYR A 152 -14.21 -0.41 12.16
CA TYR A 152 -15.54 -0.93 11.83
C TYR A 152 -15.46 -2.17 10.92
N LEU A 153 -14.69 -2.12 9.84
CA LEU A 153 -14.54 -3.24 8.90
C LEU A 153 -13.94 -4.49 9.56
N GLN A 154 -13.03 -4.33 10.53
CA GLN A 154 -12.46 -5.45 11.29
C GLN A 154 -13.49 -6.21 12.14
N THR A 155 -14.64 -5.61 12.43
CA THR A 155 -15.76 -6.27 13.14
C THR A 155 -16.74 -6.99 12.19
N GLN A 156 -16.59 -6.80 10.86
CA GLN A 156 -17.51 -7.39 9.89
C GLN A 156 -17.11 -8.83 9.56
N PRO A 157 -18.07 -9.73 9.31
CA PRO A 157 -17.74 -11.06 8.82
C PRO A 157 -17.11 -10.97 7.41
N PRO A 158 -16.21 -11.89 7.06
CA PRO A 158 -15.68 -11.96 5.69
C PRO A 158 -16.83 -12.10 4.68
N LEU A 159 -16.72 -11.39 3.55
CA LEU A 159 -17.66 -11.58 2.45
C LEU A 159 -17.55 -13.02 1.96
N GLU A 160 -18.69 -13.69 1.75
CA GLU A 160 -18.69 -14.99 1.11
C GLU A 160 -17.96 -14.89 -0.23
N SER A 161 -16.99 -15.78 -0.45
CA SER A 161 -16.26 -15.83 -1.70
C SER A 161 -17.25 -16.06 -2.84
N ALA A 162 -17.36 -15.11 -3.75
CA ALA A 162 -18.14 -15.29 -4.95
C ALA A 162 -17.67 -16.59 -5.63
N ALA A 163 -18.61 -17.52 -5.87
CA ALA A 163 -18.31 -18.77 -6.55
C ALA A 163 -17.49 -18.48 -7.83
N PRO A 164 -16.41 -19.21 -8.09
CA PRO A 164 -15.58 -18.95 -9.25
C PRO A 164 -16.43 -18.94 -10.50
N VAL A 165 -16.40 -17.82 -11.24
CA VAL A 165 -17.10 -17.70 -12.53
C VAL A 165 -16.64 -18.87 -13.39
N ARG A 166 -17.53 -19.86 -13.61
CA ARG A 166 -17.28 -21.01 -14.47
C ARG A 166 -16.96 -20.46 -15.87
N ARG A 167 -15.69 -20.47 -16.23
CA ARG A 167 -15.29 -20.19 -17.62
C ARG A 167 -16.07 -21.13 -18.53
N PRO A 168 -16.77 -20.64 -19.55
CA PRO A 168 -17.48 -21.51 -20.48
C PRO A 168 -16.48 -22.52 -21.06
N ARG A 169 -16.79 -23.81 -20.93
CA ARG A 169 -15.99 -24.88 -21.54
C ARG A 169 -15.90 -24.57 -23.03
N ARG A 170 -14.72 -24.30 -23.53
CA ARG A 170 -14.45 -24.26 -24.96
C ARG A 170 -14.97 -25.61 -25.53
N ARG A 171 -16.02 -25.59 -26.32
CA ARG A 171 -16.45 -26.74 -27.11
C ARG A 171 -15.22 -27.17 -27.92
N ARG A 172 -14.69 -28.35 -27.61
CA ARG A 172 -13.74 -29.01 -28.51
C ARG A 172 -14.47 -29.19 -29.84
N GLY A 173 -14.01 -28.44 -30.84
CA GLY A 173 -14.44 -28.65 -32.20
C GLY A 173 -14.21 -30.13 -32.58
N THR A 174 -15.25 -30.83 -33.00
CA THR A 174 -15.19 -32.13 -33.59
C THR A 174 -14.29 -32.03 -34.83
N ALA A 175 -13.08 -32.58 -34.72
CA ALA A 175 -12.20 -32.72 -35.87
C ALA A 175 -12.91 -33.58 -36.90
N ALA A 176 -13.24 -33.02 -38.05
CA ALA A 176 -13.75 -33.74 -39.21
C ALA A 176 -12.68 -34.74 -39.65
N ARG A 177 -13.08 -35.98 -39.68
CA ARG A 177 -12.30 -37.15 -40.15
C ARG A 177 -12.05 -36.97 -41.65
N PRO A 178 -10.82 -37.01 -42.19
CA PRO A 178 -10.60 -36.95 -43.63
C PRO A 178 -11.11 -38.26 -44.29
N ALA A 179 -11.91 -38.11 -45.33
CA ALA A 179 -12.43 -39.19 -46.12
C ALA A 179 -11.27 -39.93 -46.83
N ALA A 180 -11.24 -41.26 -46.69
CA ALA A 180 -10.35 -42.14 -47.40
C ALA A 180 -10.68 -42.10 -48.90
N ARG A 181 -9.74 -41.65 -49.72
CA ARG A 181 -9.79 -41.88 -51.21
C ARG A 181 -9.38 -43.31 -51.53
N GLY A 182 -10.34 -44.01 -52.05
CA GLY A 182 -10.12 -45.33 -52.57
C GLY A 182 -9.12 -45.31 -53.72
N SER A 183 -8.20 -46.29 -53.72
CA SER A 183 -7.39 -46.69 -54.82
C SER A 183 -8.25 -47.41 -55.85
N GLN A 184 -8.33 -46.92 -57.05
CA GLN A 184 -8.69 -47.72 -58.19
C GLN A 184 -7.45 -47.93 -59.02
N ASP A 185 -7.15 -49.20 -59.01
CA ASP A 185 -6.35 -49.97 -59.94
C ASP A 185 -6.83 -49.79 -61.39
N MET A 186 -5.92 -49.47 -62.29
CA MET A 186 -6.12 -50.01 -63.71
C MET A 186 -4.77 -50.18 -64.40
N ARG A 187 -4.65 -51.39 -64.84
CA ARG A 187 -3.61 -51.91 -65.73
C ARG A 187 -3.72 -51.21 -67.09
N GLU A 188 -2.63 -50.90 -67.72
CA GLU A 188 -2.07 -51.38 -68.99
C GLU A 188 -0.77 -50.65 -69.27
#